data_d9a470bb832f37e7f790ecaabeab0500
#
_entry.id   d9a470bb832f37e7f790ecaabeab0500
#
_cell.length_a   1.000
_cell.length_b   1.000
_cell.length_c   1.000
_cell.angle_alpha   90.00
_cell.angle_beta   90.00
_cell.angle_gamma   90.00
#
_symmetry.space_group_name_H-M   'P 1'
#
loop_
_entity.id
_entity.type
_entity.pdbx_description
1 polymer ?
#
loop_
_entity_poly.entity_id
_entity_poly.type
_entity_poly.pdbx_seq_one_letter_code
_entity_poly.pdbx_strand_id
1 'polypeptide(L)'
;MYSHVVIGTGPAGWASVITLIQNGIKPLVIDIAGQDSDNLERFSPSSVANSGLAKKGSFGSTSMYNYPIIDKIVFENLDSIPLSSEMGGLSNVWGSNIQNLQKSQAVAWGNEADNMFKSIAEILNEFPHSGKRDSLENLSSWPIDFSSETPSSPRMTKILKRSQKLMLKKHWMIGQARNATAGVNSGCVLCGKCLTGCPENVIFNTKTAFSKWISEGKIEFKRIYVTRLSKNEGAWEISGLDPQNSNTIKIQASRVYLGSGAIASTILLNKSKLIPNNVELSDTQVFYFPLFSFRDTAKNSGQYALAQVFISSVDSDTITNAFHYSLYENSETIKERISSIYPLLGRFIPNFLLKQTLSGIGFVHSSRSGTIQVSQKDEKVVVQGVKPTNIRTSIWRTYFATFVDLIKIGLLPLPIFLTPKVGSSYHVGVLKHKDLALTDPTGNISGLENLFCIDATSLPLLPTGPTTLLIMGNSRRITKNSLNPL
;
A
#
# COMPACT_ATOMS: atom_id res chain seq x y z
N MET A 1 15.93 25.82 -14.13
CA MET A 1 14.52 25.42 -13.95
C MET A 1 14.32 24.04 -14.56
N TYR A 2 13.72 23.10 -13.86
CA TYR A 2 13.42 21.75 -14.33
C TYR A 2 12.03 21.73 -14.98
N SER A 3 11.89 21.00 -16.11
CA SER A 3 10.57 20.84 -16.73
C SER A 3 9.64 19.95 -15.93
N HIS A 4 10.17 18.83 -15.38
CA HIS A 4 9.42 17.82 -14.64
C HIS A 4 10.20 17.39 -13.39
N VAL A 5 9.56 17.49 -12.23
CA VAL A 5 10.12 17.04 -10.96
C VAL A 5 9.16 16.04 -10.30
N VAL A 6 9.68 14.88 -9.91
CA VAL A 6 8.94 13.85 -9.16
C VAL A 6 9.47 13.80 -7.75
N ILE A 7 8.60 13.93 -6.75
CA ILE A 7 8.94 13.87 -5.33
C ILE A 7 8.47 12.53 -4.78
N GLY A 8 9.43 11.69 -4.38
CA GLY A 8 9.22 10.35 -3.84
C GLY A 8 9.57 9.24 -4.82
N THR A 9 10.24 8.20 -4.32
CA THR A 9 10.68 7.01 -5.07
C THR A 9 9.83 5.76 -4.82
N GLY A 10 8.74 5.87 -4.09
CA GLY A 10 7.77 4.79 -3.89
C GLY A 10 7.05 4.37 -5.18
N PRO A 11 6.10 3.42 -5.12
CA PRO A 11 5.37 2.91 -6.28
C PRO A 11 4.70 3.99 -7.15
N ALA A 12 4.16 5.03 -6.54
CA ALA A 12 3.57 6.17 -7.27
C ALA A 12 4.62 6.93 -8.09
N GLY A 13 5.73 7.32 -7.43
CA GLY A 13 6.84 8.00 -8.09
C GLY A 13 7.45 7.15 -9.21
N TRP A 14 7.60 5.85 -8.98
CA TRP A 14 8.09 4.90 -9.99
C TRP A 14 7.20 4.89 -11.23
N ALA A 15 5.87 4.78 -11.05
CA ALA A 15 4.93 4.76 -12.18
C ALA A 15 4.92 6.08 -12.96
N SER A 16 5.10 7.21 -12.30
CA SER A 16 5.25 8.52 -12.95
C SER A 16 6.57 8.60 -13.72
N VAL A 17 7.69 8.25 -13.09
CA VAL A 17 9.03 8.35 -13.70
C VAL A 17 9.16 7.45 -14.93
N ILE A 18 8.70 6.19 -14.87
CA ILE A 18 8.75 5.31 -16.05
C ILE A 18 7.90 5.86 -17.19
N THR A 19 6.76 6.49 -16.87
CA THR A 19 5.91 7.14 -17.85
C THR A 19 6.63 8.32 -18.52
N LEU A 20 7.32 9.17 -17.75
CA LEU A 20 8.10 10.29 -18.29
C LEU A 20 9.24 9.78 -19.17
N ILE A 21 10.00 8.78 -18.73
CA ILE A 21 11.11 8.17 -19.51
C ILE A 21 10.59 7.61 -20.84
N GLN A 22 9.45 6.91 -20.86
CA GLN A 22 8.84 6.36 -22.07
C GLN A 22 8.36 7.42 -23.05
N ASN A 23 8.13 8.65 -22.56
CA ASN A 23 7.83 9.82 -23.42
C ASN A 23 9.06 10.68 -23.72
N GLY A 24 10.27 10.16 -23.54
CA GLY A 24 11.52 10.84 -23.87
C GLY A 24 11.92 11.95 -22.91
N ILE A 25 11.30 12.02 -21.73
CA ILE A 25 11.55 13.06 -20.73
C ILE A 25 12.51 12.51 -19.67
N LYS A 26 13.60 13.24 -19.41
CA LYS A 26 14.50 13.00 -18.29
C LYS A 26 14.06 13.84 -17.09
N PRO A 27 13.34 13.27 -16.07
CA PRO A 27 12.89 14.04 -14.93
C PRO A 27 14.01 14.22 -13.90
N LEU A 28 13.88 15.26 -13.08
CA LEU A 28 14.49 15.29 -11.76
C LEU A 28 13.64 14.49 -10.78
N VAL A 29 14.26 13.56 -10.07
CA VAL A 29 13.63 12.81 -8.96
C VAL A 29 14.23 13.29 -7.65
N ILE A 30 13.37 13.59 -6.69
CA ILE A 30 13.74 14.03 -5.35
C ILE A 30 13.25 13.02 -4.33
N ASP A 31 14.12 12.56 -3.45
CA ASP A 31 13.75 11.77 -2.29
C ASP A 31 14.65 12.14 -1.10
N ILE A 32 14.22 11.85 0.10
CA ILE A 32 15.04 12.00 1.30
C ILE A 32 16.13 10.91 1.37
N ALA A 33 15.85 9.74 0.81
CA ALA A 33 16.75 8.60 0.78
C ALA A 33 17.91 8.80 -0.20
N GLY A 34 19.08 8.28 0.16
CA GLY A 34 20.20 8.10 -0.77
C GLY A 34 20.22 6.68 -1.34
N GLN A 35 21.14 6.44 -2.29
CA GLN A 35 21.43 5.08 -2.78
C GLN A 35 22.03 4.21 -1.66
N ASP A 36 22.82 4.80 -0.78
CA ASP A 36 23.47 4.16 0.35
C ASP A 36 22.66 4.41 1.62
N SER A 37 22.13 3.35 2.20
CA SER A 37 21.27 3.38 3.40
C SER A 37 22.01 3.78 4.69
N ASP A 38 23.32 4.03 4.64
CA ASP A 38 24.19 3.94 5.83
C ASP A 38 24.25 5.17 6.73
N ASN A 39 23.57 6.28 6.41
CA ASN A 39 23.71 7.51 7.18
C ASN A 39 22.40 8.15 7.70
N LEU A 40 21.29 7.44 7.67
CA LEU A 40 20.03 7.95 8.23
C LEU A 40 19.93 7.87 9.76
N GLU A 41 20.87 7.23 10.44
CA GLU A 41 20.91 7.16 11.92
C GLU A 41 20.91 8.53 12.60
N ARG A 42 21.43 9.57 11.93
CA ARG A 42 21.42 10.94 12.46
C ARG A 42 20.02 11.56 12.52
N PHE A 43 19.06 11.03 11.77
CA PHE A 43 17.69 11.50 11.72
C PHE A 43 16.71 10.58 12.45
N SER A 44 17.19 9.55 13.16
CA SER A 44 16.40 8.67 14.00
C SER A 44 16.27 9.30 15.39
N PRO A 45 15.15 9.94 15.74
CA PRO A 45 15.02 10.48 17.08
C PRO A 45 14.86 9.33 18.06
N SER A 46 15.62 9.39 19.16
CA SER A 46 15.41 8.56 20.34
C SER A 46 13.98 8.59 20.89
N SER A 47 13.21 9.65 20.56
CA SER A 47 11.79 9.79 20.91
C SER A 47 10.86 8.85 20.14
N VAL A 48 11.18 8.42 18.92
CA VAL A 48 10.36 7.45 18.15
C VAL A 48 10.54 6.04 18.73
N ALA A 49 11.73 5.70 19.21
CA ALA A 49 11.98 4.43 19.89
C ALA A 49 11.13 4.29 21.17
N ASN A 50 10.87 5.39 21.87
CA ASN A 50 10.06 5.42 23.09
C ASN A 50 8.55 5.46 22.85
N SER A 51 8.08 5.83 21.64
CA SER A 51 6.66 5.92 21.31
C SER A 51 6.01 4.56 20.95
N GLY A 52 6.76 3.46 20.95
CA GLY A 52 6.28 2.15 20.50
C GLY A 52 6.11 2.03 18.98
N LEU A 53 6.33 3.09 18.22
CA LEU A 53 6.20 3.14 16.76
C LEU A 53 7.31 2.35 16.05
N ALA A 54 8.48 2.20 16.69
CA ALA A 54 9.66 1.54 16.12
C ALA A 54 9.68 -0.01 16.26
N LYS A 55 8.71 -0.61 16.94
CA LYS A 55 8.75 -2.05 17.31
C LYS A 55 8.08 -3.01 16.33
N LYS A 56 8.08 -2.76 15.03
CA LYS A 56 7.53 -3.74 14.07
C LYS A 56 8.61 -4.38 13.21
N GLY A 57 9.45 -5.21 13.82
CA GLY A 57 10.43 -6.04 13.13
C GLY A 57 9.88 -7.19 12.28
N SER A 58 8.56 -7.29 12.04
CA SER A 58 7.97 -8.38 11.26
C SER A 58 7.81 -8.05 9.75
N PHE A 59 8.10 -6.83 9.31
CA PHE A 59 7.98 -6.41 7.91
C PHE A 59 9.21 -5.64 7.43
N GLY A 60 10.41 -6.12 7.72
CA GLY A 60 11.65 -5.48 7.31
C GLY A 60 12.41 -4.82 8.46
N SER A 61 13.55 -4.20 8.16
CA SER A 61 14.37 -3.52 9.16
C SER A 61 13.64 -2.32 9.76
N THR A 62 13.93 -2.00 11.01
CA THR A 62 13.37 -0.83 11.71
C THR A 62 13.68 0.49 10.99
N SER A 63 14.76 0.56 10.21
CA SER A 63 15.15 1.72 9.40
C SER A 63 14.12 2.06 8.32
N MET A 64 13.40 1.09 7.77
CA MET A 64 12.41 1.31 6.69
C MET A 64 11.16 2.05 7.15
N TYR A 65 10.90 2.09 8.45
CA TYR A 65 9.76 2.79 9.03
C TYR A 65 10.16 4.09 9.74
N ASN A 66 11.44 4.46 9.72
CA ASN A 66 11.90 5.68 10.31
C ASN A 66 11.56 6.88 9.41
N TYR A 67 10.74 7.78 9.94
CA TYR A 67 10.51 9.08 9.34
C TYR A 67 11.37 10.10 10.06
N PRO A 68 12.20 10.89 9.36
CA PRO A 68 13.00 11.90 10.02
C PRO A 68 12.08 12.97 10.60
N ILE A 69 12.07 13.07 11.92
CA ILE A 69 11.36 14.15 12.63
C ILE A 69 12.27 15.38 12.64
N ILE A 70 12.50 15.98 11.48
CA ILE A 70 13.13 17.29 11.38
C ILE A 70 12.09 18.36 11.74
N ASP A 71 10.83 18.04 11.53
CA ASP A 71 9.70 18.92 11.76
C ASP A 71 8.95 18.53 13.02
N LYS A 72 8.33 19.52 13.64
CA LYS A 72 7.47 19.35 14.82
C LYS A 72 6.16 18.62 14.43
N ILE A 73 6.23 17.32 14.04
CA ILE A 73 5.08 16.48 13.72
C ILE A 73 4.69 15.69 14.97
N VAL A 74 3.43 15.77 15.34
CA VAL A 74 2.87 15.05 16.49
C VAL A 74 1.89 14.01 15.98
N PHE A 75 2.05 12.76 16.41
CA PHE A 75 1.18 11.65 16.09
C PHE A 75 0.29 11.30 17.27
N GLU A 76 -1.03 11.35 17.09
CA GLU A 76 -2.01 11.09 18.14
C GLU A 76 -2.94 9.94 17.75
N ASN A 77 -3.26 9.07 18.71
CA ASN A 77 -4.20 7.94 18.54
C ASN A 77 -3.88 6.98 17.39
N LEU A 78 -2.60 6.85 17.05
CA LEU A 78 -2.08 5.95 16.02
C LEU A 78 -1.16 4.93 16.67
N ASP A 79 -1.20 3.66 16.24
CA ASP A 79 -0.27 2.64 16.74
C ASP A 79 1.08 2.69 16.03
N SER A 80 1.04 2.95 14.73
CA SER A 80 2.22 3.11 13.89
C SER A 80 1.77 3.79 12.60
N ILE A 81 2.65 4.58 12.01
CA ILE A 81 2.42 5.11 10.67
C ILE A 81 3.45 4.46 9.76
N PRO A 82 3.01 3.76 8.72
CA PRO A 82 3.91 3.17 7.76
C PRO A 82 4.45 4.28 6.84
N LEU A 83 5.49 4.94 7.30
CA LEU A 83 6.30 5.88 6.54
C LEU A 83 7.67 5.27 6.32
N SER A 84 8.28 5.56 5.18
CA SER A 84 9.61 5.07 4.86
C SER A 84 10.47 6.24 4.38
N SER A 85 11.67 6.33 4.90
CA SER A 85 12.70 7.27 4.44
C SER A 85 13.74 6.58 3.54
N GLU A 86 13.47 5.38 3.06
CA GLU A 86 14.35 4.66 2.15
C GLU A 86 13.92 4.79 0.69
N MET A 87 14.90 4.77 -0.22
CA MET A 87 14.64 4.70 -1.66
C MET A 87 13.75 3.50 -1.97
N GLY A 88 12.68 3.71 -2.73
CA GLY A 88 11.67 2.70 -3.00
C GLY A 88 10.50 2.69 -2.02
N GLY A 89 10.60 3.44 -0.92
CA GLY A 89 9.53 3.56 0.06
C GLY A 89 9.08 2.21 0.61
N LEU A 90 7.79 2.06 0.85
CA LEU A 90 7.20 0.84 1.41
C LEU A 90 7.21 -0.37 0.47
N SER A 91 7.58 -0.20 -0.82
CA SER A 91 7.74 -1.34 -1.72
C SER A 91 8.90 -2.27 -1.34
N ASN A 92 9.80 -1.82 -0.47
CA ASN A 92 10.88 -2.66 0.06
C ASN A 92 10.39 -3.73 1.06
N VAL A 93 9.22 -3.51 1.68
CA VAL A 93 8.71 -4.35 2.79
C VAL A 93 7.25 -4.77 2.62
N TRP A 94 6.64 -4.53 1.49
CA TRP A 94 5.24 -4.86 1.25
C TRP A 94 5.01 -6.37 1.03
N GLY A 95 3.76 -6.79 1.23
CA GLY A 95 3.33 -8.17 0.97
C GLY A 95 3.12 -8.50 -0.50
N SER A 96 3.57 -7.67 -1.42
CA SER A 96 3.44 -7.78 -2.88
C SER A 96 2.04 -8.05 -3.45
N ASN A 97 1.00 -8.01 -2.62
CA ASN A 97 -0.37 -8.25 -3.05
C ASN A 97 -0.82 -7.14 -4.02
N ILE A 98 -1.37 -7.56 -5.16
CA ILE A 98 -1.93 -6.67 -6.17
C ILE A 98 -3.36 -7.08 -6.50
N GLN A 99 -4.22 -6.08 -6.64
CA GLN A 99 -5.62 -6.26 -7.03
C GLN A 99 -5.96 -5.23 -8.10
N ASN A 100 -6.60 -5.69 -9.18
CA ASN A 100 -7.07 -4.80 -10.22
C ASN A 100 -8.36 -4.09 -9.79
N LEU A 101 -8.66 -2.98 -10.44
CA LEU A 101 -9.89 -2.21 -10.26
C LEU A 101 -11.11 -3.09 -10.57
N GLN A 102 -12.06 -3.15 -9.64
CA GLN A 102 -13.35 -3.81 -9.90
C GLN A 102 -14.21 -2.93 -10.81
N LYS A 103 -15.04 -3.58 -11.65
CA LYS A 103 -15.98 -2.87 -12.53
C LYS A 103 -16.91 -1.94 -11.75
N SER A 104 -17.36 -2.35 -10.57
CA SER A 104 -18.19 -1.55 -9.67
C SER A 104 -17.50 -0.29 -9.13
N GLN A 105 -16.18 -0.34 -8.97
CA GLN A 105 -15.38 0.79 -8.49
C GLN A 105 -15.05 1.78 -9.61
N ALA A 106 -15.04 1.34 -10.87
CA ALA A 106 -14.66 2.17 -12.02
C ALA A 106 -15.53 3.42 -12.16
N VAL A 107 -16.78 3.37 -11.69
CA VAL A 107 -17.73 4.51 -11.68
C VAL A 107 -17.12 5.72 -10.97
N ALA A 108 -16.29 5.54 -9.95
CA ALA A 108 -15.66 6.63 -9.23
C ALA A 108 -14.64 7.43 -10.08
N TRP A 109 -14.13 6.84 -11.16
CA TRP A 109 -13.25 7.54 -12.12
C TRP A 109 -14.04 8.29 -13.20
N GLY A 110 -15.37 8.13 -13.28
CA GLY A 110 -16.21 8.80 -14.29
C GLY A 110 -15.65 8.55 -15.72
N ASN A 111 -15.49 9.61 -16.48
CA ASN A 111 -14.97 9.55 -17.87
C ASN A 111 -13.53 9.04 -17.96
N GLU A 112 -12.77 9.02 -16.86
CA GLU A 112 -11.40 8.54 -16.81
C GLU A 112 -11.29 7.02 -16.54
N ALA A 113 -12.41 6.30 -16.41
CA ALA A 113 -12.41 4.88 -16.08
C ALA A 113 -11.64 4.03 -17.11
N ASP A 114 -11.86 4.25 -18.41
CA ASP A 114 -11.18 3.52 -19.47
C ASP A 114 -9.68 3.83 -19.50
N ASN A 115 -9.30 5.08 -19.30
CA ASN A 115 -7.91 5.50 -19.17
C ASN A 115 -7.24 4.85 -17.95
N MET A 116 -7.99 4.66 -16.87
CA MET A 116 -7.50 3.96 -15.68
C MET A 116 -7.25 2.47 -15.96
N PHE A 117 -8.17 1.75 -16.60
CA PHE A 117 -7.96 0.35 -16.99
C PHE A 117 -6.78 0.19 -17.95
N LYS A 118 -6.66 1.07 -18.95
CA LYS A 118 -5.53 1.08 -19.87
C LYS A 118 -4.21 1.32 -19.14
N SER A 119 -4.17 2.27 -18.23
CA SER A 119 -2.96 2.57 -17.45
C SER A 119 -2.56 1.44 -16.51
N ILE A 120 -3.53 0.70 -15.93
CA ILE A 120 -3.25 -0.52 -15.16
C ILE A 120 -2.65 -1.60 -16.06
N ALA A 121 -3.20 -1.82 -17.25
CA ALA A 121 -2.67 -2.81 -18.19
C ALA A 121 -1.23 -2.49 -18.60
N GLU A 122 -0.98 -1.22 -18.92
CA GLU A 122 0.36 -0.76 -19.31
C GLU A 122 1.36 -0.89 -18.16
N ILE A 123 0.98 -0.53 -16.93
CA ILE A 123 1.90 -0.60 -15.79
C ILE A 123 2.21 -2.05 -15.39
N LEU A 124 1.27 -2.98 -15.58
CA LEU A 124 1.50 -4.40 -15.33
C LEU A 124 2.55 -5.01 -16.26
N ASN A 125 2.76 -4.46 -17.47
CA ASN A 125 3.84 -4.90 -18.35
C ASN A 125 5.24 -4.50 -17.85
N GLU A 126 5.35 -3.62 -16.87
CA GLU A 126 6.62 -3.04 -16.42
C GLU A 126 7.24 -3.79 -15.22
N PHE A 127 6.52 -4.71 -14.62
CA PHE A 127 7.03 -5.50 -13.50
C PHE A 127 6.49 -6.93 -13.49
N PRO A 128 7.25 -7.88 -12.93
CA PRO A 128 6.83 -9.28 -12.87
C PRO A 128 5.63 -9.45 -11.92
N HIS A 129 4.65 -10.25 -12.34
CA HIS A 129 3.49 -10.56 -11.53
C HIS A 129 3.02 -11.99 -11.74
N SER A 130 2.51 -12.58 -10.67
CA SER A 130 1.99 -13.95 -10.65
C SER A 130 0.53 -13.99 -10.22
N GLY A 131 -0.15 -15.02 -10.66
CA GLY A 131 -1.57 -15.23 -10.39
C GLY A 131 -2.15 -16.28 -11.32
N LYS A 132 -3.47 -16.38 -11.35
CA LYS A 132 -4.21 -17.27 -12.25
C LYS A 132 -5.52 -16.62 -12.67
N ARG A 133 -5.94 -16.89 -13.91
CA ARG A 133 -7.30 -16.60 -14.34
C ARG A 133 -8.27 -17.57 -13.66
N ASP A 134 -9.12 -17.03 -12.81
CA ASP A 134 -10.04 -17.79 -11.97
C ASP A 134 -11.31 -16.98 -11.66
N SER A 135 -12.09 -17.41 -10.66
CA SER A 135 -13.36 -16.76 -10.33
C SER A 135 -13.23 -15.29 -9.89
N LEU A 136 -12.05 -14.82 -9.47
CA LEU A 136 -11.83 -13.41 -9.14
C LEU A 136 -11.99 -12.50 -10.37
N GLU A 137 -11.88 -13.02 -11.59
CA GLU A 137 -12.12 -12.26 -12.82
C GLU A 137 -13.58 -11.80 -12.98
N ASN A 138 -14.50 -12.44 -12.30
CA ASN A 138 -15.90 -11.99 -12.26
C ASN A 138 -16.05 -10.61 -11.55
N LEU A 139 -15.14 -10.31 -10.61
CA LEU A 139 -15.09 -9.02 -9.93
C LEU A 139 -14.27 -8.00 -10.72
N SER A 140 -13.13 -8.45 -11.23
CA SER A 140 -12.11 -7.61 -11.84
C SER A 140 -11.30 -8.40 -12.87
N SER A 141 -11.59 -8.17 -14.15
CA SER A 141 -10.87 -8.81 -15.26
C SER A 141 -9.39 -8.45 -15.23
N TRP A 142 -8.50 -9.43 -15.32
CA TRP A 142 -7.08 -9.18 -15.41
C TRP A 142 -6.70 -8.84 -16.86
N PRO A 143 -6.03 -7.69 -17.13
CA PRO A 143 -5.93 -7.18 -18.49
C PRO A 143 -4.86 -7.86 -19.36
N ILE A 144 -3.88 -8.53 -18.74
CA ILE A 144 -2.76 -9.20 -19.42
C ILE A 144 -2.55 -10.61 -18.85
N ASP A 145 -1.71 -11.42 -19.48
CA ASP A 145 -1.40 -12.74 -18.97
C ASP A 145 -0.43 -12.69 -17.79
N PHE A 146 -0.57 -13.60 -16.85
CA PHE A 146 0.35 -13.73 -15.74
C PHE A 146 1.67 -14.36 -16.20
N SER A 147 2.79 -13.87 -15.66
CA SER A 147 4.11 -14.45 -15.93
C SER A 147 4.22 -15.88 -15.42
N SER A 148 3.52 -16.20 -14.33
CA SER A 148 3.44 -17.54 -13.73
C SER A 148 2.27 -17.63 -12.76
N GLU A 149 1.91 -18.86 -12.35
CA GLU A 149 1.02 -19.03 -11.20
C GLU A 149 1.72 -18.63 -9.89
N THR A 150 0.96 -18.07 -8.95
CA THR A 150 1.46 -17.81 -7.60
C THR A 150 1.79 -19.14 -6.91
N PRO A 151 2.97 -19.31 -6.32
CA PRO A 151 3.31 -20.50 -5.56
C PRO A 151 2.25 -20.78 -4.48
N SER A 152 1.70 -21.97 -4.49
CA SER A 152 0.65 -22.37 -3.56
C SER A 152 1.03 -23.68 -2.87
N SER A 153 0.84 -23.72 -1.55
CA SER A 153 1.04 -24.95 -0.80
C SER A 153 0.04 -26.04 -1.22
N PRO A 154 0.33 -27.30 -0.97
CA PRO A 154 -0.62 -28.40 -1.23
C PRO A 154 -1.97 -28.17 -0.53
N ARG A 155 -1.97 -27.57 0.66
CA ARG A 155 -3.18 -27.23 1.41
C ARG A 155 -3.99 -26.15 0.70
N MET A 156 -3.34 -25.04 0.31
CA MET A 156 -4.00 -23.94 -0.41
C MET A 156 -4.53 -24.39 -1.77
N THR A 157 -3.77 -25.25 -2.49
CA THR A 157 -4.23 -25.85 -3.75
C THR A 157 -5.51 -26.67 -3.55
N LYS A 158 -5.62 -27.45 -2.47
CA LYS A 158 -6.83 -28.23 -2.16
C LYS A 158 -8.00 -27.31 -1.79
N ILE A 159 -7.77 -26.22 -1.05
CA ILE A 159 -8.77 -25.21 -0.73
C ILE A 159 -9.32 -24.60 -2.00
N LEU A 160 -8.45 -24.16 -2.93
CA LEU A 160 -8.84 -23.62 -4.22
C LEU A 160 -9.64 -24.63 -5.06
N LYS A 161 -9.21 -25.89 -5.14
CA LYS A 161 -9.95 -26.95 -5.86
C LYS A 161 -11.33 -27.21 -5.26
N ARG A 162 -11.48 -27.16 -3.93
CA ARG A 162 -12.78 -27.31 -3.28
C ARG A 162 -13.68 -26.11 -3.56
N SER A 163 -13.15 -24.90 -3.53
CA SER A 163 -13.94 -23.69 -3.81
C SER A 163 -14.50 -23.67 -5.23
N GLN A 164 -13.76 -24.16 -6.22
CA GLN A 164 -14.21 -24.26 -7.61
C GLN A 164 -15.40 -25.23 -7.79
N LYS A 165 -15.48 -26.27 -6.95
CA LYS A 165 -16.57 -27.27 -6.99
C LYS A 165 -17.83 -26.82 -6.25
N LEU A 166 -17.73 -25.79 -5.42
CA LEU A 166 -18.84 -25.28 -4.63
C LEU A 166 -19.45 -24.07 -5.32
N MET A 167 -20.77 -24.08 -5.53
CA MET A 167 -21.49 -22.85 -5.84
C MET A 167 -21.49 -21.97 -4.60
N LEU A 168 -20.50 -21.08 -4.52
CA LEU A 168 -20.44 -20.07 -3.48
C LEU A 168 -21.52 -19.01 -3.73
N LYS A 169 -21.90 -18.27 -2.67
CA LYS A 169 -22.88 -17.19 -2.80
C LYS A 169 -22.42 -16.19 -3.85
N LYS A 170 -23.34 -15.70 -4.68
CA LYS A 170 -23.06 -14.84 -5.85
C LYS A 170 -22.33 -13.51 -5.57
N HIS A 171 -22.10 -13.16 -4.28
CA HIS A 171 -21.59 -11.86 -3.90
C HIS A 171 -20.09 -11.84 -3.55
N TRP A 172 -19.40 -12.98 -3.56
CA TRP A 172 -17.97 -13.05 -3.31
C TRP A 172 -17.30 -14.21 -4.07
N MET A 173 -16.02 -14.04 -4.35
CA MET A 173 -15.21 -14.93 -5.15
C MET A 173 -13.97 -15.34 -4.40
N ILE A 174 -13.49 -16.53 -4.66
CA ILE A 174 -12.24 -17.07 -4.12
C ILE A 174 -11.33 -17.53 -5.25
N GLY A 175 -10.08 -17.10 -5.23
CA GLY A 175 -9.11 -17.47 -6.24
C GLY A 175 -7.69 -17.40 -5.73
N GLN A 176 -6.74 -17.67 -6.61
CA GLN A 176 -5.33 -17.56 -6.31
C GLN A 176 -4.95 -16.10 -6.08
N ALA A 177 -4.13 -15.84 -5.06
CA ALA A 177 -3.62 -14.51 -4.81
C ALA A 177 -2.80 -14.01 -6.00
N ARG A 178 -2.86 -12.72 -6.26
CA ARG A 178 -2.09 -12.03 -7.29
C ARG A 178 -0.98 -11.23 -6.61
N ASN A 179 0.26 -11.53 -6.98
CA ASN A 179 1.43 -10.95 -6.34
C ASN A 179 2.38 -10.31 -7.36
N ALA A 180 3.02 -9.22 -6.97
CA ALA A 180 4.05 -8.53 -7.76
C ALA A 180 5.38 -9.28 -7.68
N THR A 181 5.40 -10.50 -8.21
CA THR A 181 6.58 -11.37 -8.32
C THR A 181 6.36 -12.38 -9.44
N ALA A 182 7.38 -12.74 -10.18
CA ALA A 182 7.28 -13.79 -11.20
C ALA A 182 7.23 -15.23 -10.62
N GLY A 183 7.06 -15.37 -9.30
CA GLY A 183 6.96 -16.66 -8.66
C GLY A 183 8.24 -17.49 -8.78
N VAL A 184 8.09 -18.81 -8.85
CA VAL A 184 9.25 -19.75 -8.96
C VAL A 184 10.07 -19.54 -10.22
N ASN A 185 9.48 -19.05 -11.31
CA ASN A 185 10.19 -18.84 -12.57
C ASN A 185 11.19 -17.67 -12.52
N SER A 186 11.16 -16.85 -11.47
CA SER A 186 12.04 -15.68 -11.28
C SER A 186 13.22 -15.93 -10.35
N GLY A 187 13.52 -17.20 -10.01
CA GLY A 187 14.58 -17.52 -9.04
C GLY A 187 14.12 -17.56 -7.59
N CYS A 188 12.81 -17.58 -7.33
CA CYS A 188 12.29 -17.79 -5.98
C CYS A 188 12.65 -19.18 -5.47
N VAL A 189 13.45 -19.23 -4.42
CA VAL A 189 13.90 -20.47 -3.76
C VAL A 189 12.97 -20.95 -2.64
N LEU A 190 11.79 -20.33 -2.51
CA LEU A 190 10.77 -20.67 -1.50
C LEU A 190 11.32 -20.66 -0.06
N CYS A 191 12.20 -19.71 0.27
CA CYS A 191 12.88 -19.66 1.58
C CYS A 191 11.99 -19.19 2.75
N GLY A 192 10.76 -18.74 2.48
CA GLY A 192 9.81 -18.27 3.52
C GLY A 192 10.09 -16.87 4.07
N LYS A 193 11.09 -16.15 3.59
CA LYS A 193 11.50 -14.82 4.11
C LYS A 193 10.82 -13.64 3.43
N CYS A 194 9.75 -13.86 2.68
CA CYS A 194 9.11 -12.82 1.85
C CYS A 194 8.69 -11.57 2.64
N LEU A 195 8.24 -11.72 3.88
CA LEU A 195 7.72 -10.63 4.71
C LEU A 195 8.80 -9.89 5.52
N THR A 196 10.03 -10.37 5.49
CA THR A 196 11.18 -9.75 6.18
C THR A 196 12.20 -9.13 5.22
N GLY A 197 11.84 -9.04 3.95
CA GLY A 197 12.73 -8.68 2.85
C GLY A 197 13.19 -9.91 2.08
N CYS A 198 13.01 -9.90 0.76
CA CYS A 198 13.38 -11.03 -0.09
C CYS A 198 14.89 -11.04 -0.35
N PRO A 199 15.66 -12.06 0.13
CA PRO A 199 17.11 -12.10 -0.10
C PRO A 199 17.46 -12.27 -1.58
N GLU A 200 16.59 -12.91 -2.36
CA GLU A 200 16.77 -13.12 -3.81
C GLU A 200 16.24 -11.97 -4.66
N ASN A 201 15.70 -10.93 -4.03
CA ASN A 201 15.17 -9.74 -4.69
C ASN A 201 14.11 -10.01 -5.79
N VAL A 202 13.37 -11.11 -5.69
CA VAL A 202 12.35 -11.52 -6.68
C VAL A 202 10.99 -10.85 -6.46
N ILE A 203 10.79 -10.18 -5.33
CA ILE A 203 9.60 -9.37 -5.08
C ILE A 203 9.86 -8.00 -5.68
N PHE A 204 8.92 -7.53 -6.49
CA PHE A 204 9.02 -6.20 -7.09
C PHE A 204 9.19 -5.13 -6.00
N ASN A 205 10.24 -4.33 -6.15
CA ASN A 205 10.47 -3.11 -5.37
C ASN A 205 11.00 -2.03 -6.30
N THR A 206 10.68 -0.80 -6.01
CA THR A 206 11.03 0.32 -6.88
C THR A 206 12.46 0.79 -6.69
N LYS A 207 13.12 0.48 -5.57
CA LYS A 207 14.53 0.80 -5.30
C LYS A 207 15.44 0.30 -6.43
N THR A 208 15.25 -0.96 -6.86
CA THR A 208 16.05 -1.56 -7.94
C THR A 208 15.93 -0.78 -9.24
N ALA A 209 14.71 -0.34 -9.61
CA ALA A 209 14.49 0.43 -10.82
C ALA A 209 15.14 1.82 -10.73
N PHE A 210 14.98 2.53 -9.62
CA PHE A 210 15.61 3.84 -9.44
C PHE A 210 17.12 3.78 -9.46
N SER A 211 17.73 2.80 -8.76
CA SER A 211 19.18 2.59 -8.79
C SER A 211 19.70 2.36 -10.21
N LYS A 212 18.98 1.58 -11.02
CA LYS A 212 19.29 1.34 -12.42
C LYS A 212 19.15 2.63 -13.24
N TRP A 213 18.07 3.37 -13.13
CA TRP A 213 17.86 4.61 -13.91
C TRP A 213 18.86 5.71 -13.59
N ILE A 214 19.31 5.78 -12.31
CA ILE A 214 20.38 6.70 -11.90
C ILE A 214 21.69 6.31 -12.59
N SER A 215 22.08 5.02 -12.52
CA SER A 215 23.32 4.54 -13.14
C SER A 215 23.35 4.66 -14.66
N GLU A 216 22.18 4.52 -15.31
CA GLU A 216 22.00 4.69 -16.76
C GLU A 216 21.84 6.16 -17.19
N GLY A 217 21.82 7.12 -16.26
CA GLY A 217 21.61 8.53 -16.55
C GLY A 217 20.24 8.88 -17.11
N LYS A 218 19.24 8.01 -16.97
CA LYS A 218 17.86 8.21 -17.43
C LYS A 218 17.10 9.24 -16.63
N ILE A 219 17.52 9.47 -15.38
CA ILE A 219 16.96 10.48 -14.47
C ILE A 219 18.10 11.30 -13.88
N GLU A 220 17.78 12.50 -13.42
CA GLU A 220 18.60 13.20 -12.42
C GLU A 220 18.03 12.87 -11.04
N PHE A 221 18.88 12.62 -10.07
CA PHE A 221 18.45 12.30 -8.72
C PHE A 221 19.08 13.27 -7.69
N LYS A 222 18.26 13.83 -6.80
CA LYS A 222 18.74 14.66 -5.70
C LYS A 222 18.16 14.18 -4.37
N ARG A 223 19.05 14.04 -3.40
CA ARG A 223 18.68 13.73 -2.04
C ARG A 223 18.28 15.01 -1.30
N ILE A 224 16.97 15.19 -1.06
CA ILE A 224 16.45 16.39 -0.41
C ILE A 224 15.27 16.00 0.49
N TYR A 225 15.29 16.46 1.72
CA TYR A 225 14.12 16.50 2.57
C TYR A 225 13.27 17.73 2.22
N VAL A 226 12.23 17.52 1.43
CA VAL A 226 11.34 18.62 0.98
C VAL A 226 10.49 19.10 2.16
N THR A 227 10.58 20.39 2.47
CA THR A 227 9.90 21.02 3.60
C THR A 227 8.79 21.97 3.19
N ARG A 228 8.80 22.48 1.95
CA ARG A 228 7.81 23.43 1.45
C ARG A 228 7.71 23.43 -0.06
N LEU A 229 6.49 23.65 -0.55
CA LEU A 229 6.16 23.95 -1.94
C LEU A 229 5.54 25.33 -2.02
N SER A 230 5.95 26.15 -2.98
CA SER A 230 5.34 27.46 -3.24
C SER A 230 5.30 27.74 -4.75
N LYS A 231 4.31 28.49 -5.22
CA LYS A 231 4.18 28.88 -6.63
C LYS A 231 4.65 30.34 -6.76
N ASN A 232 5.67 30.58 -7.57
CA ASN A 232 6.23 31.88 -7.84
C ASN A 232 6.31 32.11 -9.36
N GLU A 233 5.72 33.22 -9.86
CA GLU A 233 5.82 33.63 -11.27
C GLU A 233 5.50 32.51 -12.27
N GLY A 234 4.49 31.67 -11.95
CA GLY A 234 4.08 30.56 -12.82
C GLY A 234 4.87 29.26 -12.67
N ALA A 235 5.99 29.26 -11.96
CA ALA A 235 6.79 28.08 -11.64
C ALA A 235 6.60 27.64 -10.18
N TRP A 236 6.83 26.35 -9.91
CA TRP A 236 6.89 25.81 -8.57
C TRP A 236 8.29 25.94 -7.99
N GLU A 237 8.42 26.51 -6.79
CA GLU A 237 9.62 26.45 -5.96
C GLU A 237 9.48 25.32 -4.96
N ILE A 238 10.43 24.38 -4.99
CA ILE A 238 10.56 23.24 -4.07
C ILE A 238 11.70 23.60 -3.12
N SER A 239 11.37 23.84 -1.87
CA SER A 239 12.35 24.14 -0.82
C SER A 239 12.53 22.94 0.09
N GLY A 240 13.76 22.66 0.49
CA GLY A 240 14.07 21.53 1.35
C GLY A 240 15.45 21.65 1.98
N LEU A 241 15.84 20.61 2.69
CA LEU A 241 17.13 20.48 3.36
C LEU A 241 17.93 19.33 2.75
N ASP A 242 19.21 19.52 2.60
CA ASP A 242 20.15 18.43 2.35
C ASP A 242 20.23 17.56 3.63
N PRO A 243 19.86 16.27 3.55
CA PRO A 243 19.90 15.40 4.73
C PRO A 243 21.30 15.19 5.33
N GLN A 244 22.36 15.49 4.59
CA GLN A 244 23.75 15.29 5.08
C GLN A 244 24.28 16.46 5.90
N ASN A 245 23.99 17.69 5.47
CA ASN A 245 24.56 18.90 6.06
C ASN A 245 23.54 19.93 6.52
N SER A 246 22.23 19.65 6.32
CA SER A 246 21.11 20.53 6.66
C SER A 246 21.10 21.87 5.91
N ASN A 247 21.85 22.00 4.82
CA ASN A 247 21.82 23.18 3.99
C ASN A 247 20.48 23.31 3.28
N THR A 248 19.98 24.52 3.18
CA THR A 248 18.75 24.82 2.43
C THR A 248 19.00 24.68 0.93
N ILE A 249 18.14 23.92 0.27
CA ILE A 249 18.16 23.75 -1.19
C ILE A 249 16.84 24.29 -1.73
N LYS A 250 16.90 25.02 -2.84
CA LYS A 250 15.76 25.51 -3.60
C LYS A 250 15.86 25.06 -5.05
N ILE A 251 14.75 24.53 -5.58
CA ILE A 251 14.64 24.03 -6.95
C ILE A 251 13.39 24.64 -7.58
N GLN A 252 13.51 25.13 -8.82
CA GLN A 252 12.38 25.60 -9.60
C GLN A 252 11.96 24.54 -10.62
N ALA A 253 10.65 24.33 -10.73
CA ALA A 253 10.03 23.34 -11.61
C ALA A 253 8.80 23.89 -12.34
N SER A 254 8.64 23.53 -13.61
CA SER A 254 7.41 23.82 -14.36
C SER A 254 6.27 22.90 -13.93
N ARG A 255 6.56 21.61 -13.69
CA ARG A 255 5.59 20.59 -13.26
C ARG A 255 6.16 19.78 -12.10
N VAL A 256 5.32 19.57 -11.09
CA VAL A 256 5.66 18.78 -9.88
C VAL A 256 4.68 17.61 -9.73
N TYR A 257 5.22 16.42 -9.59
CA TYR A 257 4.48 15.19 -9.33
C TYR A 257 4.77 14.74 -7.89
N LEU A 258 3.79 14.88 -7.01
CA LEU A 258 3.91 14.58 -5.59
C LEU A 258 3.49 13.16 -5.30
N GLY A 259 4.46 12.29 -5.02
CA GLY A 259 4.28 10.85 -4.77
C GLY A 259 4.98 10.35 -3.51
N SER A 260 5.07 11.18 -2.47
CA SER A 260 5.76 10.85 -1.20
C SER A 260 5.00 9.85 -0.31
N GLY A 261 3.83 9.38 -0.75
CA GLY A 261 2.87 8.60 0.03
C GLY A 261 1.85 9.48 0.74
N ALA A 262 0.61 9.00 0.85
CA ALA A 262 -0.55 9.82 1.20
C ALA A 262 -0.36 10.70 2.44
N ILE A 263 0.20 10.15 3.52
CA ILE A 263 0.38 10.89 4.78
C ILE A 263 1.49 11.96 4.61
N ALA A 264 2.64 11.59 4.05
CA ALA A 264 3.75 12.53 3.87
C ALA A 264 3.39 13.64 2.87
N SER A 265 2.72 13.31 1.76
CA SER A 265 2.23 14.29 0.80
C SER A 265 1.24 15.26 1.44
N THR A 266 0.29 14.75 2.25
CA THR A 266 -0.67 15.59 2.96
C THR A 266 0.00 16.52 3.97
N ILE A 267 1.00 16.04 4.72
CA ILE A 267 1.78 16.85 5.65
C ILE A 267 2.50 17.98 4.89
N LEU A 268 3.15 17.66 3.77
CA LEU A 268 3.88 18.66 2.97
C LEU A 268 2.93 19.72 2.39
N LEU A 269 1.78 19.32 1.86
CA LEU A 269 0.77 20.25 1.34
C LEU A 269 0.20 21.15 2.44
N ASN A 270 -0.09 20.59 3.62
CA ASN A 270 -0.61 21.32 4.76
C ASN A 270 0.42 22.36 5.29
N LYS A 271 1.69 21.94 5.48
CA LYS A 271 2.80 22.84 5.84
C LYS A 271 3.04 23.95 4.82
N SER A 272 2.85 23.64 3.55
CA SER A 272 2.98 24.60 2.46
C SER A 272 1.80 25.55 2.36
N LYS A 273 0.74 25.35 3.16
CA LYS A 273 -0.53 26.10 3.14
C LYS A 273 -1.24 26.05 1.77
N LEU A 274 -1.06 24.93 1.07
CA LEU A 274 -1.66 24.68 -0.26
C LEU A 274 -3.02 24.01 -0.18
N ILE A 275 -3.39 23.50 0.99
CA ILE A 275 -4.67 22.88 1.31
C ILE A 275 -5.24 23.47 2.60
N PRO A 276 -6.54 23.29 2.88
CA PRO A 276 -7.13 23.70 4.14
C PRO A 276 -6.40 23.14 5.35
N ASN A 277 -6.43 23.85 6.46
CA ASN A 277 -5.68 23.46 7.67
C ASN A 277 -6.13 22.10 8.23
N ASN A 278 -7.41 21.78 8.18
CA ASN A 278 -7.94 20.54 8.71
C ASN A 278 -8.44 19.67 7.56
N VAL A 279 -7.68 18.65 7.20
CA VAL A 279 -7.98 17.72 6.12
C VAL A 279 -8.00 16.28 6.63
N GLU A 280 -8.59 15.40 5.85
CA GLU A 280 -8.82 14.02 6.22
C GLU A 280 -8.35 13.07 5.12
N LEU A 281 -7.75 11.95 5.53
CA LEU A 281 -7.45 10.80 4.70
C LEU A 281 -8.32 9.63 5.13
N SER A 282 -8.92 8.94 4.19
CA SER A 282 -9.60 7.67 4.43
C SER A 282 -8.60 6.56 4.73
N ASP A 283 -8.98 5.60 5.59
CA ASP A 283 -8.20 4.39 5.86
C ASP A 283 -9.02 3.16 5.46
N THR A 284 -8.37 2.14 4.96
CA THR A 284 -8.92 0.79 4.85
C THR A 284 -8.27 -0.06 5.92
N GLN A 285 -8.89 -0.09 7.10
CA GLN A 285 -8.32 -0.81 8.25
C GLN A 285 -8.26 -2.31 7.99
N VAL A 286 -7.16 -2.90 8.38
CA VAL A 286 -6.98 -4.34 8.33
C VAL A 286 -7.31 -4.97 9.68
N PHE A 287 -7.68 -6.25 9.64
CA PHE A 287 -7.76 -7.09 10.83
C PHE A 287 -7.15 -8.45 10.53
N TYR A 288 -6.58 -9.06 11.55
CA TYR A 288 -5.95 -10.36 11.46
C TYR A 288 -6.82 -11.39 12.16
N PHE A 289 -6.97 -12.55 11.57
CA PHE A 289 -7.73 -13.65 12.16
C PHE A 289 -7.13 -15.00 11.76
N PRO A 290 -7.13 -15.97 12.67
CA PRO A 290 -6.70 -17.33 12.37
C PRO A 290 -7.82 -18.13 11.74
N LEU A 291 -7.45 -19.01 10.80
CA LEU A 291 -8.35 -20.00 10.21
C LEU A 291 -7.79 -21.39 10.47
N PHE A 292 -8.57 -22.24 11.11
CA PHE A 292 -8.18 -23.62 11.34
C PHE A 292 -8.60 -24.51 10.15
N SER A 293 -7.61 -25.17 9.55
CA SER A 293 -7.84 -26.12 8.47
C SER A 293 -8.06 -27.51 9.04
N PHE A 294 -9.31 -27.97 9.12
CA PHE A 294 -9.66 -29.23 9.72
C PHE A 294 -9.62 -30.43 8.74
N ARG A 295 -9.47 -30.17 7.45
CA ARG A 295 -9.38 -31.21 6.39
C ARG A 295 -7.96 -31.46 5.90
N ASP A 296 -7.06 -30.53 6.08
CA ASP A 296 -5.71 -30.59 5.52
C ASP A 296 -4.68 -30.09 6.52
N THR A 297 -3.65 -30.90 6.73
CA THR A 297 -2.47 -30.52 7.51
C THR A 297 -1.37 -30.01 6.61
N ALA A 298 -0.62 -29.01 7.05
CA ALA A 298 0.59 -28.59 6.37
C ALA A 298 1.67 -29.67 6.53
N LYS A 299 2.07 -30.29 5.44
CA LYS A 299 3.19 -31.23 5.46
C LYS A 299 4.55 -30.51 5.48
N ASN A 300 4.63 -29.31 4.89
CA ASN A 300 5.79 -28.41 4.93
C ASN A 300 5.26 -26.98 4.88
N SER A 301 4.97 -26.40 6.03
CA SER A 301 4.54 -25.02 6.16
C SER A 301 5.71 -24.07 6.07
N GLY A 302 5.59 -22.98 5.32
CA GLY A 302 6.50 -21.84 5.43
C GLY A 302 7.39 -21.56 4.24
N GLN A 303 7.32 -22.30 3.15
CA GLN A 303 8.16 -22.09 1.98
C GLN A 303 7.80 -20.86 1.12
N TYR A 304 6.54 -20.40 1.17
CA TYR A 304 6.09 -19.20 0.49
C TYR A 304 5.26 -18.37 1.46
N ALA A 305 5.80 -17.24 1.90
CA ALA A 305 5.22 -16.44 2.98
C ALA A 305 4.28 -15.31 2.50
N LEU A 306 4.14 -15.10 1.19
CA LEU A 306 3.14 -14.17 0.65
C LEU A 306 1.75 -14.79 0.65
N ALA A 307 0.74 -13.97 0.39
CA ALA A 307 -0.63 -14.46 0.23
C ALA A 307 -0.72 -15.47 -0.91
N GLN A 308 -1.50 -16.54 -0.71
CA GLN A 308 -1.69 -17.61 -1.68
C GLN A 308 -3.12 -17.69 -2.18
N VAL A 309 -4.08 -17.22 -1.39
CA VAL A 309 -5.50 -17.19 -1.73
C VAL A 309 -6.09 -15.83 -1.40
N PHE A 310 -6.89 -15.30 -2.32
CA PHE A 310 -7.75 -14.15 -2.11
C PHE A 310 -9.20 -14.56 -2.03
N ILE A 311 -9.95 -13.93 -1.15
CA ILE A 311 -11.40 -14.00 -1.06
C ILE A 311 -11.91 -12.56 -1.10
N SER A 312 -12.66 -12.20 -2.12
CA SER A 312 -13.13 -10.81 -2.31
C SER A 312 -14.61 -10.77 -2.62
N SER A 313 -15.31 -9.81 -2.07
CA SER A 313 -16.67 -9.47 -2.44
C SER A 313 -16.71 -8.38 -3.52
N VAL A 314 -17.87 -8.16 -4.09
CA VAL A 314 -18.15 -6.96 -4.88
C VAL A 314 -17.93 -5.74 -3.97
N ASP A 315 -17.19 -4.76 -4.45
CA ASP A 315 -16.91 -3.49 -3.77
C ASP A 315 -17.53 -2.34 -4.56
N SER A 316 -18.45 -1.61 -3.93
CA SER A 316 -19.09 -0.42 -4.52
C SER A 316 -19.59 0.49 -3.41
N ASP A 317 -19.84 1.75 -3.73
CA ASP A 317 -20.33 2.75 -2.78
C ASP A 317 -21.68 2.36 -2.12
N THR A 318 -22.47 1.54 -2.80
CA THR A 318 -23.74 1.01 -2.28
C THR A 318 -23.56 -0.25 -1.41
N ILE A 319 -22.39 -0.91 -1.48
CA ILE A 319 -22.11 -2.16 -0.75
C ILE A 319 -21.11 -1.90 0.36
N THR A 320 -21.56 -1.27 1.42
CA THR A 320 -20.73 -0.93 2.59
C THR A 320 -20.23 -2.15 3.41
N ASN A 321 -20.64 -3.36 3.03
CA ASN A 321 -20.17 -4.62 3.63
C ASN A 321 -19.15 -5.35 2.76
N ALA A 322 -18.57 -4.66 1.77
CA ALA A 322 -17.48 -5.20 0.98
C ALA A 322 -16.31 -5.64 1.87
N PHE A 323 -15.67 -6.72 1.49
CA PHE A 323 -14.53 -7.28 2.20
C PHE A 323 -13.52 -7.91 1.24
N HIS A 324 -12.28 -7.96 1.69
CA HIS A 324 -11.21 -8.72 1.06
C HIS A 324 -10.45 -9.48 2.14
N TYR A 325 -10.13 -10.76 1.87
CA TYR A 325 -9.26 -11.57 2.70
C TYR A 325 -8.05 -12.02 1.88
N SER A 326 -6.88 -11.84 2.44
CA SER A 326 -5.62 -12.44 1.97
C SER A 326 -5.24 -13.57 2.92
N LEU A 327 -5.07 -14.78 2.40
CA LEU A 327 -4.74 -15.97 3.21
C LEU A 327 -3.28 -16.38 3.01
N TYR A 328 -2.63 -16.65 4.15
CA TYR A 328 -1.20 -16.98 4.25
C TYR A 328 -0.99 -18.30 4.97
N GLU A 329 0.01 -19.07 4.55
CA GLU A 329 0.44 -20.30 5.23
C GLU A 329 1.23 -20.03 6.53
N ASN A 330 1.73 -18.83 6.73
CA ASN A 330 2.63 -18.52 7.85
C ASN A 330 1.90 -18.55 9.20
N SER A 331 2.13 -19.62 9.97
CA SER A 331 1.58 -19.79 11.32
C SER A 331 2.45 -19.12 12.41
N GLU A 332 3.72 -18.89 12.16
CA GLU A 332 4.61 -18.26 13.15
C GLU A 332 4.20 -16.82 13.44
N THR A 333 3.84 -16.06 12.42
CA THR A 333 3.31 -14.70 12.58
C THR A 333 2.05 -14.66 13.46
N ILE A 334 1.19 -15.69 13.39
CA ILE A 334 0.03 -15.82 14.27
C ILE A 334 0.47 -16.06 15.70
N LYS A 335 1.41 -16.98 15.90
CA LYS A 335 1.93 -17.30 17.25
C LYS A 335 2.53 -16.05 17.90
N GLU A 336 3.37 -15.32 17.19
CA GLU A 336 3.96 -14.08 17.68
C GLU A 336 2.91 -13.03 18.03
N ARG A 337 1.90 -12.84 17.18
CA ARG A 337 0.81 -11.89 17.44
C ARG A 337 -0.11 -12.31 18.57
N ILE A 338 -0.49 -13.57 18.65
CA ILE A 338 -1.25 -14.08 19.79
C ILE A 338 -0.42 -13.94 21.07
N SER A 339 0.87 -14.26 21.03
CA SER A 339 1.77 -14.12 22.19
C SER A 339 1.95 -12.67 22.62
N SER A 340 1.91 -11.71 21.70
CA SER A 340 2.02 -10.29 22.04
C SER A 340 0.80 -9.73 22.75
N ILE A 341 -0.39 -10.30 22.50
CA ILE A 341 -1.66 -9.84 23.09
C ILE A 341 -2.06 -10.70 24.30
N TYR A 342 -1.83 -12.00 24.20
CA TYR A 342 -2.11 -13.00 25.22
C TYR A 342 -0.86 -13.84 25.52
N PRO A 343 0.12 -13.31 26.27
CA PRO A 343 1.42 -13.98 26.49
C PRO A 343 1.30 -15.41 27.02
N LEU A 344 0.35 -15.65 27.93
CA LEU A 344 0.10 -16.98 28.50
C LEU A 344 -0.49 -17.94 27.45
N LEU A 345 -1.46 -17.50 26.63
CA LEU A 345 -2.05 -18.34 25.58
C LEU A 345 -1.06 -18.64 24.48
N GLY A 346 -0.29 -17.66 24.03
CA GLY A 346 0.71 -17.86 22.95
C GLY A 346 1.81 -18.86 23.32
N ARG A 347 2.17 -18.93 24.62
CA ARG A 347 3.18 -19.86 25.14
C ARG A 347 2.72 -21.32 25.12
N PHE A 348 1.42 -21.55 25.28
CA PHE A 348 0.84 -22.89 25.40
C PHE A 348 0.15 -23.39 24.12
N ILE A 349 0.22 -22.66 22.99
CA ILE A 349 -0.36 -23.16 21.73
C ILE A 349 0.46 -24.36 21.24
N PRO A 350 -0.12 -25.57 21.16
CA PRO A 350 0.60 -26.74 20.69
C PRO A 350 1.02 -26.59 19.21
N ASN A 351 2.21 -27.04 18.88
CA ASN A 351 2.76 -26.93 17.51
C ASN A 351 1.87 -27.61 16.45
N PHE A 352 1.14 -28.66 16.79
CA PHE A 352 0.23 -29.32 15.86
C PHE A 352 -0.95 -28.43 15.48
N LEU A 353 -1.48 -27.63 16.41
CA LEU A 353 -2.53 -26.65 16.11
C LEU A 353 -2.02 -25.52 15.21
N LEU A 354 -0.79 -25.06 15.46
CA LEU A 354 -0.15 -24.06 14.59
C LEU A 354 0.02 -24.55 13.16
N LYS A 355 0.41 -25.81 12.97
CA LYS A 355 0.53 -26.43 11.64
C LYS A 355 -0.82 -26.53 10.90
N GLN A 356 -1.94 -26.55 11.62
CA GLN A 356 -3.27 -26.55 11.02
C GLN A 356 -3.87 -25.16 10.86
N THR A 357 -3.20 -24.12 11.35
CA THR A 357 -3.72 -22.76 11.32
C THR A 357 -3.12 -21.97 10.14
N LEU A 358 -3.97 -21.22 9.45
CA LEU A 358 -3.63 -20.24 8.43
C LEU A 358 -3.80 -18.83 9.00
N SER A 359 -3.03 -17.89 8.49
CA SER A 359 -3.24 -16.46 8.74
C SER A 359 -4.21 -15.86 7.73
N GLY A 360 -5.27 -15.22 8.18
CA GLY A 360 -6.12 -14.34 7.38
C GLY A 360 -5.83 -12.88 7.69
N ILE A 361 -5.66 -12.07 6.66
CA ILE A 361 -5.70 -10.61 6.76
C ILE A 361 -6.98 -10.16 6.07
N GLY A 362 -7.90 -9.58 6.83
CA GLY A 362 -9.13 -9.01 6.34
C GLY A 362 -9.04 -7.50 6.22
N PHE A 363 -9.75 -6.95 5.25
CA PHE A 363 -9.86 -5.51 5.00
C PHE A 363 -11.29 -5.06 5.23
N VAL A 364 -11.47 -3.96 5.94
CA VAL A 364 -12.76 -3.33 6.17
C VAL A 364 -12.93 -2.19 5.18
N HIS A 365 -14.10 -2.08 4.55
CA HIS A 365 -14.40 -0.99 3.63
C HIS A 365 -14.14 0.38 4.25
N SER A 366 -13.57 1.32 3.49
CA SER A 366 -13.13 2.64 3.99
C SER A 366 -14.27 3.44 4.63
N SER A 367 -15.51 3.32 4.15
CA SER A 367 -16.67 3.98 4.78
C SER A 367 -17.01 3.47 6.18
N ARG A 368 -16.41 2.37 6.62
CA ARG A 368 -16.59 1.77 7.95
C ARG A 368 -15.29 1.68 8.75
N SER A 369 -14.22 2.13 8.16
CA SER A 369 -12.90 2.29 8.79
C SER A 369 -12.79 3.66 9.43
N GLY A 370 -11.71 3.89 10.17
CA GLY A 370 -11.38 5.21 10.68
C GLY A 370 -10.79 6.10 9.61
N THR A 371 -10.43 7.30 10.03
CA THR A 371 -9.78 8.31 9.18
C THR A 371 -8.56 8.87 9.87
N ILE A 372 -7.68 9.50 9.10
CA ILE A 372 -6.52 10.21 9.62
C ILE A 372 -6.73 11.69 9.35
N GLN A 373 -6.81 12.48 10.39
CA GLN A 373 -6.87 13.94 10.30
C GLN A 373 -5.48 14.53 10.34
N VAL A 374 -5.23 15.50 9.48
CA VAL A 374 -3.98 16.27 9.44
C VAL A 374 -4.33 17.74 9.61
N SER A 375 -3.76 18.37 10.62
CA SER A 375 -3.99 19.77 10.94
C SER A 375 -2.70 20.44 11.43
N GLN A 376 -2.59 21.76 11.24
CA GLN A 376 -1.53 22.57 11.79
C GLN A 376 -2.07 23.30 13.04
N LYS A 377 -1.39 23.11 14.17
CA LYS A 377 -1.63 23.81 15.42
C LYS A 377 -0.33 24.51 15.79
N ASP A 378 -0.35 25.83 15.81
CA ASP A 378 0.84 26.68 15.98
C ASP A 378 1.91 26.32 14.92
N GLU A 379 3.11 25.94 15.36
CA GLU A 379 4.20 25.50 14.49
C GLU A 379 4.25 23.96 14.29
N LYS A 380 3.28 23.21 14.84
CA LYS A 380 3.28 21.74 14.80
C LYS A 380 2.22 21.23 13.81
N VAL A 381 2.56 20.19 13.08
CA VAL A 381 1.58 19.40 12.33
C VAL A 381 1.12 18.25 13.22
N VAL A 382 -0.19 18.16 13.43
CA VAL A 382 -0.82 17.07 14.19
C VAL A 382 -1.45 16.10 13.20
N VAL A 383 -1.04 14.84 13.31
CA VAL A 383 -1.59 13.71 12.54
C VAL A 383 -2.32 12.81 13.52
N GLN A 384 -3.65 12.82 13.45
CA GLN A 384 -4.51 12.18 14.44
C GLN A 384 -5.34 11.07 13.83
N GLY A 385 -5.29 9.88 14.42
CA GLY A 385 -6.20 8.78 14.09
C GLY A 385 -7.58 8.99 14.71
N VAL A 386 -8.62 8.98 13.89
CA VAL A 386 -10.02 9.06 14.31
C VAL A 386 -10.64 7.67 14.21
N LYS A 387 -11.03 7.12 15.35
CA LYS A 387 -11.60 5.77 15.42
C LYS A 387 -12.98 5.71 14.78
N PRO A 388 -13.30 4.64 14.03
CA PRO A 388 -14.64 4.43 13.51
C PRO A 388 -15.57 4.01 14.65
N THR A 389 -16.84 4.38 14.54
CA THR A 389 -17.85 4.04 15.55
C THR A 389 -18.17 2.55 15.62
N ASN A 390 -18.04 1.81 14.50
CA ASN A 390 -18.62 0.46 14.37
C ASN A 390 -17.72 -0.59 13.68
N ILE A 391 -16.39 -0.48 13.78
CA ILE A 391 -15.49 -1.43 13.11
C ILE A 391 -15.72 -2.89 13.53
N ARG A 392 -15.94 -3.13 14.82
CA ARG A 392 -16.20 -4.49 15.34
C ARG A 392 -17.45 -5.10 14.71
N THR A 393 -18.53 -4.33 14.59
CA THR A 393 -19.76 -4.78 13.94
C THR A 393 -19.53 -5.14 12.48
N SER A 394 -18.73 -4.35 11.76
CA SER A 394 -18.37 -4.63 10.37
C SER A 394 -17.58 -5.94 10.25
N ILE A 395 -16.60 -6.18 11.11
CA ILE A 395 -15.83 -7.43 11.14
C ILE A 395 -16.72 -8.63 11.43
N TRP A 396 -17.60 -8.54 12.42
CA TRP A 396 -18.53 -9.63 12.73
C TRP A 396 -19.52 -9.92 11.60
N ARG A 397 -20.04 -8.89 10.93
CA ARG A 397 -20.92 -9.08 9.76
C ARG A 397 -20.19 -9.84 8.65
N THR A 398 -18.96 -9.44 8.34
CA THR A 398 -18.14 -10.10 7.33
C THR A 398 -17.81 -11.55 7.73
N TYR A 399 -17.48 -11.77 8.99
CA TYR A 399 -17.23 -13.09 9.55
C TYR A 399 -18.45 -14.01 9.35
N PHE A 400 -19.63 -13.60 9.78
CA PHE A 400 -20.83 -14.42 9.62
C PHE A 400 -21.26 -14.60 8.16
N ALA A 401 -21.04 -13.60 7.31
CA ALA A 401 -21.34 -13.71 5.88
C ALA A 401 -20.52 -14.80 5.19
N THR A 402 -19.28 -15.03 5.65
CA THR A 402 -18.35 -15.98 5.03
C THR A 402 -18.23 -17.31 5.78
N PHE A 403 -18.71 -17.40 7.02
CA PHE A 403 -18.49 -18.51 7.93
C PHE A 403 -18.85 -19.87 7.33
N VAL A 404 -20.09 -20.03 6.87
CA VAL A 404 -20.59 -21.30 6.32
C VAL A 404 -19.81 -21.75 5.10
N ASP A 405 -19.49 -20.80 4.22
CA ASP A 405 -18.79 -21.13 2.97
C ASP A 405 -17.31 -21.44 3.23
N LEU A 406 -16.68 -20.81 4.21
CA LEU A 406 -15.33 -21.17 4.67
C LEU A 406 -15.30 -22.60 5.24
N ILE A 407 -16.30 -22.98 6.03
CA ILE A 407 -16.42 -24.36 6.53
C ILE A 407 -16.56 -25.36 5.37
N LYS A 408 -17.37 -25.06 4.35
CA LYS A 408 -17.53 -25.95 3.18
C LYS A 408 -16.21 -26.24 2.48
N ILE A 409 -15.31 -25.27 2.40
CA ILE A 409 -13.96 -25.44 1.82
C ILE A 409 -12.94 -26.03 2.79
N GLY A 410 -13.31 -26.31 4.03
CA GLY A 410 -12.47 -26.97 5.03
C GLY A 410 -11.73 -26.02 5.95
N LEU A 411 -12.18 -24.77 6.07
CA LEU A 411 -11.61 -23.73 6.92
C LEU A 411 -12.61 -23.32 8.00
N LEU A 412 -12.22 -23.44 9.27
CA LEU A 412 -12.98 -22.90 10.39
C LEU A 412 -12.34 -21.54 10.78
N PRO A 413 -12.97 -20.40 10.48
CA PRO A 413 -12.49 -19.13 10.98
C PRO A 413 -12.68 -19.06 12.49
N LEU A 414 -11.62 -18.76 13.20
CA LEU A 414 -11.68 -18.61 14.67
C LEU A 414 -12.08 -17.16 15.01
N PRO A 415 -12.97 -16.95 15.99
CA PRO A 415 -13.49 -15.62 16.35
C PRO A 415 -12.48 -14.78 17.15
N ILE A 416 -11.22 -14.81 16.76
CA ILE A 416 -10.12 -14.06 17.36
C ILE A 416 -9.70 -12.99 16.34
N PHE A 417 -10.08 -11.73 16.59
CA PHE A 417 -9.78 -10.64 15.69
C PHE A 417 -8.78 -9.67 16.33
N LEU A 418 -7.66 -9.48 15.66
CA LEU A 418 -6.64 -8.51 16.04
C LEU A 418 -6.79 -7.30 15.13
N THR A 419 -7.38 -6.24 15.66
CA THR A 419 -7.61 -4.98 14.92
C THR A 419 -6.62 -3.94 15.37
N PRO A 420 -5.60 -3.62 14.55
CA PRO A 420 -4.74 -2.46 14.83
C PRO A 420 -5.55 -1.17 14.77
N LYS A 421 -5.00 -0.11 15.34
CA LYS A 421 -5.58 1.23 15.24
C LYS A 421 -5.54 1.74 13.80
N VAL A 422 -6.26 2.83 13.59
CA VAL A 422 -6.25 3.60 12.34
C VAL A 422 -4.82 3.92 11.91
N GLY A 423 -4.57 3.92 10.61
CA GLY A 423 -3.26 4.24 10.03
C GLY A 423 -2.18 3.19 10.25
N SER A 424 -2.50 2.02 10.80
CA SER A 424 -1.52 0.96 11.05
C SER A 424 -1.09 0.21 9.80
N SER A 425 -1.75 0.42 8.68
CA SER A 425 -1.40 -0.12 7.37
C SER A 425 -1.19 1.00 6.36
N TYR A 426 -0.54 0.69 5.23
CA TYR A 426 -0.32 1.67 4.15
C TYR A 426 -1.53 1.86 3.22
N HIS A 427 -2.69 1.34 3.59
CA HIS A 427 -3.93 1.49 2.82
C HIS A 427 -4.69 2.76 3.23
N VAL A 428 -4.01 3.89 3.10
CA VAL A 428 -4.49 5.24 3.43
C VAL A 428 -4.48 6.08 2.17
N GLY A 429 -5.54 6.83 1.92
CA GLY A 429 -5.62 7.68 0.74
C GLY A 429 -6.91 8.52 0.70
N VAL A 430 -7.22 9.04 -0.47
CA VAL A 430 -8.37 9.93 -0.73
C VAL A 430 -8.35 11.16 0.18
N LEU A 431 -7.60 12.17 -0.25
CA LEU A 431 -7.49 13.43 0.49
C LEU A 431 -8.79 14.23 0.41
N LYS A 432 -9.38 14.55 1.56
CA LYS A 432 -10.68 15.23 1.68
C LYS A 432 -10.64 16.44 2.61
N HIS A 433 -11.56 17.36 2.35
CA HIS A 433 -11.93 18.40 3.28
C HIS A 433 -13.46 18.51 3.31
N LYS A 434 -14.09 18.39 4.50
CA LYS A 434 -15.56 18.41 4.66
C LYS A 434 -16.26 17.44 3.68
N ASP A 435 -15.78 16.19 3.64
CA ASP A 435 -16.26 15.09 2.77
C ASP A 435 -16.02 15.27 1.26
N LEU A 436 -15.48 16.40 0.81
CA LEU A 436 -15.16 16.65 -0.59
C LEU A 436 -13.71 16.31 -0.89
N ALA A 437 -13.49 15.58 -1.99
CA ALA A 437 -12.13 15.32 -2.49
C ALA A 437 -11.44 16.64 -2.86
N LEU A 438 -10.17 16.79 -2.46
CA LEU A 438 -9.37 17.98 -2.77
C LEU A 438 -8.63 17.87 -4.10
N THR A 439 -8.52 16.68 -4.65
CA THR A 439 -7.91 16.43 -5.95
C THR A 439 -8.97 16.18 -7.00
N ASP A 440 -8.79 16.77 -8.16
CA ASP A 440 -9.62 16.52 -9.33
C ASP A 440 -9.23 15.20 -10.05
N PRO A 441 -9.98 14.75 -11.06
CA PRO A 441 -9.64 13.54 -11.82
C PRO A 441 -8.27 13.60 -12.52
N THR A 442 -7.69 14.77 -12.74
CA THR A 442 -6.36 14.94 -13.34
C THR A 442 -5.24 14.87 -12.29
N GLY A 443 -5.58 14.73 -11.02
CA GLY A 443 -4.65 14.69 -9.90
C GLY A 443 -4.20 16.06 -9.40
N ASN A 444 -4.69 17.16 -9.98
CA ASN A 444 -4.42 18.49 -9.45
C ASN A 444 -5.22 18.75 -8.17
N ILE A 445 -4.64 19.54 -7.29
CA ILE A 445 -5.40 20.16 -6.21
C ILE A 445 -6.12 21.38 -6.79
N SER A 446 -7.37 21.55 -6.45
CA SER A 446 -8.20 22.64 -6.96
C SER A 446 -7.50 24.02 -6.86
N GLY A 447 -7.34 24.69 -7.98
CA GLY A 447 -6.65 25.99 -8.09
C GLY A 447 -5.11 25.92 -8.16
N LEU A 448 -4.50 24.74 -8.14
CA LEU A 448 -3.04 24.56 -8.18
C LEU A 448 -2.60 23.87 -9.47
N GLU A 449 -2.50 24.62 -10.55
CA GLU A 449 -2.02 24.10 -11.83
C GLU A 449 -0.59 23.58 -11.76
N ASN A 450 -0.32 22.48 -12.48
CA ASN A 450 1.01 21.86 -12.61
C ASN A 450 1.59 21.28 -11.29
N LEU A 451 0.76 21.10 -10.25
CA LEU A 451 1.07 20.31 -9.09
C LEU A 451 0.13 19.10 -9.05
N PHE A 452 0.65 17.94 -9.34
CA PHE A 452 -0.11 16.70 -9.47
C PHE A 452 0.15 15.80 -8.26
N CYS A 453 -0.90 15.48 -7.51
CA CYS A 453 -0.85 14.39 -6.54
C CYS A 453 -0.94 13.06 -7.30
N ILE A 454 0.09 12.22 -7.18
CA ILE A 454 0.19 10.95 -7.91
C ILE A 454 0.15 9.72 -7.01
N ASP A 455 0.12 9.89 -5.70
CA ASP A 455 -0.04 8.80 -4.73
C ASP A 455 -1.53 8.58 -4.37
N ALA A 456 -1.78 7.86 -3.28
CA ALA A 456 -3.14 7.53 -2.89
C ALA A 456 -4.01 8.74 -2.49
N THR A 457 -3.44 9.92 -2.31
CA THR A 457 -4.21 11.16 -2.08
C THR A 457 -5.15 11.51 -3.23
N SER A 458 -4.77 11.14 -4.47
CA SER A 458 -5.54 11.42 -5.68
C SER A 458 -6.49 10.30 -6.10
N LEU A 459 -6.60 9.24 -5.34
CA LEU A 459 -7.60 8.21 -5.62
C LEU A 459 -9.01 8.76 -5.33
N PRO A 460 -10.00 8.54 -6.21
CA PRO A 460 -11.37 8.98 -5.95
C PRO A 460 -12.07 8.12 -4.90
N LEU A 461 -11.62 6.88 -4.73
CA LEU A 461 -12.06 5.97 -3.66
C LEU A 461 -10.87 5.13 -3.17
N LEU A 462 -10.99 4.62 -1.94
CA LEU A 462 -10.04 3.67 -1.38
C LEU A 462 -10.67 2.28 -1.41
N PRO A 463 -10.14 1.34 -2.23
CA PRO A 463 -10.74 0.02 -2.40
C PRO A 463 -10.60 -0.84 -1.14
N THR A 464 -11.49 -1.80 -0.99
CA THR A 464 -11.40 -2.83 0.05
C THR A 464 -10.41 -3.90 -0.40
N GLY A 465 -9.13 -3.73 -0.07
CA GLY A 465 -8.06 -4.65 -0.46
C GLY A 465 -6.75 -3.95 -0.80
N PRO A 466 -5.79 -4.66 -1.43
CA PRO A 466 -4.51 -4.09 -1.84
C PRO A 466 -4.66 -2.91 -2.80
N THR A 467 -4.03 -1.77 -2.49
CA THR A 467 -4.19 -0.51 -3.23
C THR A 467 -3.06 -0.20 -4.19
N THR A 468 -1.90 -0.86 -4.05
CA THR A 468 -0.65 -0.44 -4.73
C THR A 468 -0.76 -0.44 -6.26
N LEU A 469 -1.40 -1.45 -6.86
CA LEU A 469 -1.60 -1.48 -8.32
C LEU A 469 -2.46 -0.31 -8.80
N LEU A 470 -3.51 0.03 -8.06
CA LEU A 470 -4.38 1.16 -8.41
C LEU A 470 -3.64 2.50 -8.27
N ILE A 471 -2.79 2.64 -7.26
CA ILE A 471 -1.94 3.83 -7.10
C ILE A 471 -0.99 3.96 -8.29
N MET A 472 -0.32 2.89 -8.68
CA MET A 472 0.60 2.90 -9.84
C MET A 472 -0.14 3.22 -11.15
N GLY A 473 -1.29 2.58 -11.40
CA GLY A 473 -2.12 2.83 -12.57
C GLY A 473 -2.62 4.27 -12.62
N ASN A 474 -3.11 4.81 -11.48
CA ASN A 474 -3.58 6.19 -11.39
C ASN A 474 -2.44 7.21 -11.58
N SER A 475 -1.28 6.95 -10.98
CA SER A 475 -0.07 7.77 -11.19
C SER A 475 0.33 7.84 -12.66
N ARG A 476 0.35 6.69 -13.36
CA ARG A 476 0.63 6.64 -14.79
C ARG A 476 -0.40 7.44 -15.60
N ARG A 477 -1.71 7.25 -15.29
CA ARG A 477 -2.79 7.97 -15.94
C ARG A 477 -2.65 9.49 -15.79
N ILE A 478 -2.47 9.96 -14.56
CA ILE A 478 -2.28 11.38 -14.25
C ILE A 478 -1.06 11.94 -14.99
N THR A 479 0.06 11.23 -14.95
CA THR A 479 1.29 11.67 -15.62
C THR A 479 1.09 11.77 -17.13
N LYS A 480 0.45 10.78 -17.78
CA LYS A 480 0.12 10.83 -19.20
C LYS A 480 -0.78 12.01 -19.58
N ASN A 481 -1.86 12.20 -18.80
CA ASN A 481 -2.79 13.31 -19.03
C ASN A 481 -2.09 14.67 -18.89
N SER A 482 -1.14 14.81 -17.98
CA SER A 482 -0.38 16.05 -17.79
C SER A 482 0.54 16.39 -18.96
N LEU A 483 0.94 15.40 -19.76
CA LEU A 483 1.80 15.62 -20.95
C LEU A 483 0.99 16.09 -22.17
N ASN A 484 -0.27 15.67 -22.25
CA ASN A 484 -1.19 16.04 -23.31
C ASN A 484 -2.40 16.74 -22.67
N PRO A 485 -2.27 18.01 -22.24
CA PRO A 485 -3.42 18.74 -21.73
C PRO A 485 -4.49 18.84 -22.83
N LEU A 486 -5.73 18.52 -22.45
CA LEU A 486 -6.92 18.61 -23.31
C LEU A 486 -7.13 20.03 -23.81
#